data_19bffa95b2d3515469904855e59a4bab
#
_entry.id   19bffa95b2d3515469904855e59a4bab
#
_cell.length_a   1.000
_cell.length_b   1.000
_cell.length_c   1.000
_cell.angle_alpha   90.00
_cell.angle_beta   90.00
_cell.angle_gamma   90.00
#
_symmetry.space_group_name_H-M   'P 1'
#
loop_
_entity.id
_entity.type
_entity.pdbx_description
1 polymer ?
#
loop_
_entity_poly.entity_id
_entity_poly.type
_entity_poly.pdbx_seq_one_letter_code
_entity_poly.pdbx_strand_id
1 'polypeptide(L)'
;MELIEIAQLVTGIATLVVASVLIWQMIIQKKSLDIAHNDADSNMSLQAMESRASQQRWFADQVSEEMLERMDKGYEYLSKKEKFLVKINHMNHGGVLATEWRLGRVNRNIGYYKNTVRHHMMLGEYKAVRDWYENWREQASQRFPSKLDSSIGDTNPLVDPNFHKLTKEVYEESSGKKLD
;
A
#
# COMPACT_ATOMS: atom_id res chain seq x y z
N MET A 1 -66.46 17.10 9.54
CA MET A 1 -65.35 16.39 8.87
C MET A 1 -65.94 15.13 8.21
N GLU A 2 -65.81 15.06 6.93
CA GLU A 2 -66.30 13.89 6.20
C GLU A 2 -65.40 12.67 6.48
N LEU A 3 -65.93 11.46 6.45
CA LEU A 3 -65.20 10.23 6.75
C LEU A 3 -63.92 10.09 5.88
N ILE A 4 -63.96 10.63 4.68
CA ILE A 4 -62.87 10.67 3.72
C ILE A 4 -61.72 11.56 4.21
N GLU A 5 -62.01 12.72 4.81
CA GLU A 5 -60.96 13.62 5.33
C GLU A 5 -60.21 13.00 6.52
N ILE A 6 -60.93 12.27 7.37
CA ILE A 6 -60.33 11.55 8.50
C ILE A 6 -59.42 10.41 7.97
N ALA A 7 -59.88 9.65 6.97
CA ALA A 7 -59.10 8.59 6.38
C ALA A 7 -57.83 9.12 5.71
N GLN A 8 -57.91 10.25 5.00
CA GLN A 8 -56.75 10.90 4.40
C GLN A 8 -55.75 11.41 5.45
N LEU A 9 -56.22 11.97 6.54
CA LEU A 9 -55.38 12.44 7.64
C LEU A 9 -54.63 11.27 8.30
N VAL A 10 -55.32 10.17 8.58
CA VAL A 10 -54.75 8.96 9.18
C VAL A 10 -53.69 8.37 8.25
N THR A 11 -53.98 8.29 6.95
CA THR A 11 -53.01 7.79 5.96
C THR A 11 -51.78 8.70 5.88
N GLY A 12 -51.97 10.01 5.89
CA GLY A 12 -50.86 10.95 5.89
C GLY A 12 -49.96 10.81 7.12
N ILE A 13 -50.55 10.68 8.30
CA ILE A 13 -49.79 10.46 9.55
C ILE A 13 -49.06 9.12 9.51
N ALA A 14 -49.72 8.03 9.07
CA ALA A 14 -49.06 6.73 8.95
C ALA A 14 -47.87 6.77 7.99
N THR A 15 -48.03 7.45 6.85
CA THR A 15 -46.92 7.63 5.89
C THR A 15 -45.73 8.41 6.48
N LEU A 16 -46.01 9.46 7.25
CA LEU A 16 -45.00 10.23 7.94
C LEU A 16 -44.22 9.38 8.97
N VAL A 17 -44.94 8.55 9.75
CA VAL A 17 -44.30 7.63 10.71
C VAL A 17 -43.42 6.62 9.99
N VAL A 18 -43.88 6.01 8.93
CA VAL A 18 -43.11 5.04 8.12
C VAL A 18 -41.87 5.74 7.54
N ALA A 19 -42.01 6.93 6.95
CA ALA A 19 -40.89 7.68 6.41
C ALA A 19 -39.83 8.02 7.48
N SER A 20 -40.29 8.41 8.67
CA SER A 20 -39.40 8.70 9.80
C SER A 20 -38.61 7.48 10.27
N VAL A 21 -39.26 6.31 10.34
CA VAL A 21 -38.61 5.03 10.67
C VAL A 21 -37.57 4.63 9.62
N LEU A 22 -37.92 4.80 8.33
CA LEU A 22 -37.00 4.50 7.25
C LEU A 22 -35.75 5.41 7.28
N ILE A 23 -35.92 6.71 7.51
CA ILE A 23 -34.79 7.65 7.67
C ILE A 23 -33.92 7.23 8.83
N TRP A 24 -34.50 6.92 9.97
CA TRP A 24 -33.74 6.44 11.13
C TRP A 24 -32.98 5.14 10.84
N GLN A 25 -33.60 4.17 10.19
CA GLN A 25 -32.93 2.93 9.75
C GLN A 25 -31.75 3.22 8.83
N MET A 26 -31.90 4.15 7.87
CA MET A 26 -30.79 4.58 7.00
C MET A 26 -29.62 5.18 7.78
N ILE A 27 -29.89 6.00 8.80
CA ILE A 27 -28.84 6.58 9.66
C ILE A 27 -28.10 5.48 10.42
N ILE A 28 -28.82 4.54 11.00
CA ILE A 28 -28.22 3.41 11.73
C ILE A 28 -27.39 2.53 10.79
N GLN A 29 -27.91 2.21 9.60
CA GLN A 29 -27.19 1.42 8.61
C GLN A 29 -25.91 2.11 8.16
N LYS A 30 -25.96 3.43 7.88
CA LYS A 30 -24.77 4.20 7.54
C LYS A 30 -23.71 4.13 8.64
N LYS A 31 -24.11 4.34 9.89
CA LYS A 31 -23.21 4.24 11.04
C LYS A 31 -22.60 2.84 11.19
N SER A 32 -23.38 1.79 10.98
CA SER A 32 -22.91 0.41 11.02
C SER A 32 -21.90 0.11 9.91
N LEU A 33 -22.14 0.64 8.70
CA LEU A 33 -21.20 0.55 7.59
C LEU A 33 -19.88 1.28 7.88
N ASP A 34 -19.94 2.49 8.43
CA ASP A 34 -18.76 3.26 8.80
C ASP A 34 -17.90 2.51 9.85
N ILE A 35 -18.54 1.87 10.83
CA ILE A 35 -17.86 1.03 11.83
C ILE A 35 -17.25 -0.19 11.13
N ALA A 36 -17.98 -0.91 10.30
CA ALA A 36 -17.49 -2.10 9.60
C ALA A 36 -16.32 -1.77 8.67
N HIS A 37 -16.33 -0.61 8.01
CA HIS A 37 -15.21 -0.13 7.21
C HIS A 37 -13.97 0.16 8.06
N ASN A 38 -14.13 0.84 9.19
CA ASN A 38 -13.02 1.13 10.10
C ASN A 38 -12.42 -0.15 10.69
N ASP A 39 -13.23 -1.12 11.06
CA ASP A 39 -12.78 -2.42 11.56
C ASP A 39 -12.04 -3.22 10.48
N ALA A 40 -12.57 -3.23 9.25
CA ALA A 40 -11.91 -3.87 8.12
C ALA A 40 -10.54 -3.21 7.82
N ASP A 41 -10.48 -1.88 7.82
CA ASP A 41 -9.22 -1.14 7.62
C ASP A 41 -8.19 -1.41 8.72
N SER A 42 -8.64 -1.49 9.97
CA SER A 42 -7.79 -1.81 11.12
C SER A 42 -7.23 -3.23 11.01
N ASN A 43 -8.09 -4.21 10.71
CA ASN A 43 -7.68 -5.61 10.55
C ASN A 43 -6.68 -5.78 9.40
N MET A 44 -6.93 -5.15 8.26
CA MET A 44 -6.00 -5.21 7.13
C MET A 44 -4.66 -4.52 7.46
N SER A 45 -4.66 -3.44 8.26
CA SER A 45 -3.43 -2.79 8.71
C SER A 45 -2.62 -3.69 9.63
N LEU A 46 -3.28 -4.37 10.57
CA LEU A 46 -2.64 -5.35 11.45
C LEU A 46 -2.03 -6.51 10.66
N GLN A 47 -2.75 -7.06 9.69
CA GLN A 47 -2.24 -8.12 8.81
C GLN A 47 -1.02 -7.67 8.00
N ALA A 48 -1.03 -6.45 7.47
CA ALA A 48 0.10 -5.89 6.75
C ALA A 48 1.32 -5.69 7.66
N MET A 49 1.11 -5.22 8.91
CA MET A 49 2.17 -5.09 9.91
C MET A 49 2.75 -6.45 10.31
N GLU A 50 1.90 -7.45 10.52
CA GLU A 50 2.32 -8.82 10.85
C GLU A 50 3.11 -9.46 9.70
N SER A 51 2.64 -9.31 8.47
CA SER A 51 3.35 -9.77 7.26
C SER A 51 4.73 -9.12 7.16
N ARG A 52 4.83 -7.80 7.33
CA ARG A 52 6.13 -7.10 7.33
C ARG A 52 7.05 -7.59 8.44
N ALA A 53 6.54 -7.70 9.67
CA ALA A 53 7.34 -8.19 10.79
C ALA A 53 7.83 -9.63 10.59
N SER A 54 7.00 -10.49 10.00
CA SER A 54 7.38 -11.86 9.64
C SER A 54 8.48 -11.88 8.59
N GLN A 55 8.37 -11.06 7.55
CA GLN A 55 9.39 -10.94 6.50
C GLN A 55 10.70 -10.39 7.02
N GLN A 56 10.66 -9.40 7.92
CA GLN A 56 11.84 -8.83 8.55
C GLN A 56 12.56 -9.87 9.41
N ARG A 57 11.81 -10.62 10.24
CA ARG A 57 12.40 -11.72 11.03
C ARG A 57 13.04 -12.75 10.15
N TRP A 58 12.31 -13.21 9.13
CA TRP A 58 12.87 -14.19 8.17
C TRP A 58 14.15 -13.69 7.52
N PHE A 59 14.20 -12.42 7.09
CA PHE A 59 15.40 -11.85 6.48
C PHE A 59 16.54 -11.74 7.48
N ALA A 60 16.26 -11.26 8.69
CA ALA A 60 17.27 -11.17 9.76
C ALA A 60 17.92 -12.53 10.09
N ASP A 61 17.14 -13.61 10.07
CA ASP A 61 17.63 -14.97 10.30
C ASP A 61 18.56 -15.48 9.16
N GLN A 62 18.48 -14.88 7.98
CA GLN A 62 19.29 -15.25 6.81
C GLN A 62 20.54 -14.40 6.62
N VAL A 63 20.63 -13.27 7.29
CA VAL A 63 21.69 -12.27 7.10
C VAL A 63 22.78 -12.45 8.15
N SER A 64 24.04 -12.56 7.70
CA SER A 64 25.20 -12.54 8.58
C SER A 64 25.83 -11.14 8.60
N GLU A 65 26.71 -10.88 9.59
CA GLU A 65 27.47 -9.62 9.68
C GLU A 65 28.31 -9.40 8.41
N GLU A 66 28.95 -10.44 7.90
CA GLU A 66 29.75 -10.35 6.67
C GLU A 66 28.88 -10.04 5.43
N MET A 67 27.62 -10.50 5.42
CA MET A 67 26.67 -10.11 4.36
C MET A 67 26.34 -8.63 4.45
N LEU A 68 26.10 -8.11 5.65
CA LEU A 68 25.83 -6.67 5.86
C LEU A 68 26.99 -5.80 5.37
N GLU A 69 28.24 -6.17 5.72
CA GLU A 69 29.43 -5.46 5.22
C GLU A 69 29.53 -5.47 3.68
N ARG A 70 29.16 -6.59 3.05
CA ARG A 70 29.11 -6.68 1.58
C ARG A 70 27.98 -5.86 0.99
N MET A 71 26.82 -5.78 1.66
CA MET A 71 25.70 -4.95 1.26
C MET A 71 26.05 -3.46 1.25
N ASP A 72 26.88 -3.00 2.18
CA ASP A 72 27.39 -1.62 2.20
C ASP A 72 28.32 -1.33 1.02
N LYS A 73 29.12 -2.31 0.60
CA LYS A 73 30.05 -2.16 -0.53
C LYS A 73 29.34 -2.09 -1.89
N GLY A 74 28.24 -2.86 -2.06
CA GLY A 74 27.44 -2.85 -3.29
C GLY A 74 26.98 -4.23 -3.73
N TYR A 75 26.05 -4.25 -4.70
CA TYR A 75 25.39 -5.49 -5.15
C TYR A 75 26.36 -6.49 -5.79
N GLU A 76 27.42 -6.03 -6.46
CA GLU A 76 28.44 -6.86 -7.09
C GLU A 76 29.22 -7.71 -6.09
N TYR A 77 29.40 -7.25 -4.85
CA TYR A 77 30.12 -7.95 -3.79
C TYR A 77 29.33 -9.10 -3.14
N LEU A 78 28.06 -9.19 -3.45
CA LEU A 78 27.18 -10.24 -2.91
C LEU A 78 27.35 -11.57 -3.67
N SER A 79 27.33 -12.68 -2.95
CA SER A 79 27.22 -14.01 -3.52
C SER A 79 25.86 -14.22 -4.23
N LYS A 80 25.74 -15.28 -5.03
CA LYS A 80 24.48 -15.60 -5.72
C LYS A 80 23.31 -15.78 -4.75
N LYS A 81 23.53 -16.41 -3.60
CA LYS A 81 22.49 -16.60 -2.56
C LYS A 81 22.08 -15.25 -1.97
N GLU A 82 23.03 -14.42 -1.61
CA GLU A 82 22.77 -13.10 -1.02
C GLU A 82 22.06 -12.16 -2.00
N LYS A 83 22.45 -12.17 -3.28
CA LYS A 83 21.73 -11.46 -4.34
C LYS A 83 20.27 -11.88 -4.44
N PHE A 84 20.02 -13.19 -4.32
CA PHE A 84 18.66 -13.71 -4.30
C PHE A 84 17.89 -13.26 -3.05
N LEU A 85 18.51 -13.28 -1.87
CA LEU A 85 17.90 -12.81 -0.62
C LEU A 85 17.53 -11.35 -0.69
N VAL A 86 18.42 -10.47 -1.15
CA VAL A 86 18.14 -9.04 -1.34
C VAL A 86 16.98 -8.83 -2.29
N LYS A 87 16.96 -9.53 -3.43
CA LYS A 87 15.86 -9.47 -4.41
C LYS A 87 14.54 -9.86 -3.79
N ILE A 88 14.47 -11.01 -3.11
CA ILE A 88 13.21 -11.53 -2.53
C ILE A 88 12.71 -10.60 -1.42
N ASN A 89 13.61 -10.15 -0.54
CA ASN A 89 13.24 -9.21 0.52
C ASN A 89 12.62 -7.92 -0.05
N HIS A 90 13.28 -7.34 -1.06
CA HIS A 90 12.78 -6.12 -1.70
C HIS A 90 11.44 -6.34 -2.39
N MET A 91 11.29 -7.44 -3.14
CA MET A 91 10.03 -7.77 -3.83
C MET A 91 8.87 -8.01 -2.86
N ASN A 92 9.11 -8.72 -1.76
CA ASN A 92 8.10 -9.01 -0.76
C ASN A 92 7.61 -7.72 -0.08
N HIS A 93 8.53 -6.89 0.41
CA HIS A 93 8.16 -5.61 1.02
C HIS A 93 7.50 -4.66 0.02
N GLY A 94 8.03 -4.59 -1.21
CA GLY A 94 7.44 -3.81 -2.28
C GLY A 94 6.01 -4.26 -2.61
N GLY A 95 5.76 -5.57 -2.63
CA GLY A 95 4.42 -6.15 -2.87
C GLY A 95 3.42 -5.76 -1.78
N VAL A 96 3.81 -5.84 -0.50
CA VAL A 96 2.94 -5.43 0.62
C VAL A 96 2.64 -3.94 0.55
N LEU A 97 3.67 -3.10 0.37
CA LEU A 97 3.52 -1.65 0.30
C LEU A 97 2.69 -1.20 -0.91
N ALA A 98 2.90 -1.82 -2.08
CA ALA A 98 2.11 -1.55 -3.27
C ALA A 98 0.64 -1.93 -3.10
N THR A 99 0.36 -3.00 -2.35
CA THR A 99 -1.01 -3.41 -2.01
C THR A 99 -1.67 -2.41 -1.08
N GLU A 100 -1.00 -1.95 -0.04
CA GLU A 100 -1.49 -0.89 0.86
C GLU A 100 -1.72 0.43 0.09
N TRP A 101 -0.83 0.76 -0.84
CA TRP A 101 -0.98 1.90 -1.75
C TRP A 101 -2.28 1.80 -2.54
N ARG A 102 -2.51 0.68 -3.22
CA ARG A 102 -3.72 0.43 -4.03
C ARG A 102 -5.00 0.51 -3.22
N LEU A 103 -4.97 0.12 -1.95
CA LEU A 103 -6.11 0.21 -1.03
C LEU A 103 -6.40 1.64 -0.55
N GLY A 104 -5.68 2.65 -1.07
CA GLY A 104 -5.92 4.07 -0.78
C GLY A 104 -5.48 4.52 0.61
N ARG A 105 -4.75 3.70 1.35
CA ARG A 105 -4.29 3.99 2.71
C ARG A 105 -3.20 5.06 2.74
N VAL A 106 -2.50 5.22 1.63
CA VAL A 106 -1.33 6.08 1.48
C VAL A 106 -1.67 7.56 1.45
N ASN A 107 -2.82 7.93 0.89
CA ASN A 107 -3.22 9.33 0.70
C ASN A 107 -3.36 10.11 2.01
N ARG A 108 -3.41 9.43 3.15
CA ARG A 108 -3.54 10.05 4.47
C ARG A 108 -2.20 10.52 5.05
N ASN A 109 -1.07 9.93 4.66
CA ASN A 109 0.25 10.35 5.14
C ASN A 109 1.40 9.87 4.23
N ILE A 110 1.68 10.63 3.16
CA ILE A 110 2.79 10.34 2.22
C ILE A 110 4.15 10.26 2.94
N GLY A 111 4.38 11.10 3.95
CA GLY A 111 5.64 11.08 4.71
C GLY A 111 5.87 9.75 5.43
N TYR A 112 4.83 9.17 6.02
CA TYR A 112 4.89 7.84 6.62
C TYR A 112 5.26 6.77 5.57
N TYR A 113 4.66 6.83 4.39
CA TYR A 113 4.96 5.86 3.33
C TYR A 113 6.36 6.02 2.75
N LYS A 114 6.83 7.24 2.54
CA LYS A 114 8.23 7.47 2.13
C LYS A 114 9.20 6.85 3.13
N ASN A 115 8.95 7.08 4.42
CA ASN A 115 9.77 6.48 5.47
C ASN A 115 9.68 4.95 5.48
N THR A 116 8.49 4.41 5.32
CA THR A 116 8.26 2.96 5.27
C THR A 116 8.96 2.33 4.06
N VAL A 117 8.86 2.93 2.87
CA VAL A 117 9.60 2.49 1.67
C VAL A 117 11.10 2.55 1.92
N ARG A 118 11.60 3.64 2.52
CA ARG A 118 13.03 3.81 2.81
C ARG A 118 13.58 2.69 3.69
N HIS A 119 12.89 2.37 4.78
CA HIS A 119 13.37 1.39 5.76
C HIS A 119 13.00 -0.05 5.40
N HIS A 120 11.74 -0.35 5.09
CA HIS A 120 11.33 -1.73 4.82
C HIS A 120 11.84 -2.28 3.49
N MET A 121 11.93 -1.44 2.46
CA MET A 121 12.60 -1.82 1.21
C MET A 121 14.11 -1.62 1.28
N MET A 122 14.65 -1.15 2.41
CA MET A 122 16.08 -0.95 2.70
C MET A 122 16.79 -0.01 1.71
N LEU A 123 16.06 0.83 0.98
CA LEU A 123 16.62 1.76 0.01
C LEU A 123 17.48 2.85 0.66
N GLY A 124 17.17 3.21 1.92
CA GLY A 124 17.92 4.20 2.69
C GLY A 124 19.18 3.65 3.35
N GLU A 125 19.31 2.32 3.48
CA GLU A 125 20.31 1.71 4.35
C GLU A 125 21.50 1.15 3.59
N TYR A 126 21.28 0.32 2.58
CA TYR A 126 22.35 -0.45 1.94
C TYR A 126 22.55 -0.10 0.46
N LYS A 127 23.82 0.12 0.08
CA LYS A 127 24.18 0.38 -1.32
C LYS A 127 23.75 -0.76 -2.24
N ALA A 128 23.94 -2.01 -1.82
CA ALA A 128 23.56 -3.18 -2.62
C ALA A 128 22.08 -3.20 -3.00
N VAL A 129 21.20 -2.72 -2.11
CA VAL A 129 19.75 -2.65 -2.40
C VAL A 129 19.45 -1.56 -3.42
N ARG A 130 20.12 -0.41 -3.31
CA ARG A 130 19.99 0.69 -4.29
C ARG A 130 20.51 0.28 -5.67
N ASP A 131 21.68 -0.38 -5.74
CA ASP A 131 22.25 -0.89 -6.99
C ASP A 131 21.32 -1.90 -7.66
N TRP A 132 20.73 -2.81 -6.86
CA TRP A 132 19.75 -3.77 -7.36
C TRP A 132 18.49 -3.08 -7.87
N TYR A 133 17.96 -2.10 -7.14
CA TYR A 133 16.75 -1.35 -7.51
C TYR A 133 16.95 -0.59 -8.83
N GLU A 134 18.10 0.06 -9.01
CA GLU A 134 18.48 0.76 -10.24
C GLU A 134 18.50 -0.19 -11.43
N ASN A 135 19.22 -1.30 -11.32
CA ASN A 135 19.28 -2.32 -12.36
C ASN A 135 17.90 -2.92 -12.69
N TRP A 136 17.07 -3.15 -11.67
CA TRP A 136 15.72 -3.66 -11.87
C TRP A 136 14.84 -2.65 -12.61
N ARG A 137 14.91 -1.37 -12.28
CA ARG A 137 14.15 -0.32 -12.98
C ARG A 137 14.56 -0.22 -14.44
N GLU A 138 15.84 -0.21 -14.72
CA GLU A 138 16.36 -0.19 -16.09
C GLU A 138 15.83 -1.36 -16.91
N GLN A 139 15.92 -2.59 -16.37
CA GLN A 139 15.38 -3.76 -17.03
C GLN A 139 13.84 -3.73 -17.19
N ALA A 140 13.13 -3.21 -16.22
CA ALA A 140 11.68 -3.08 -16.26
C ALA A 140 11.25 -2.05 -17.31
N SER A 141 11.94 -0.92 -17.43
CA SER A 141 11.65 0.10 -18.44
C SER A 141 11.90 -0.42 -19.86
N GLN A 142 12.93 -1.23 -20.06
CA GLN A 142 13.23 -1.86 -21.36
C GLN A 142 12.19 -2.92 -21.73
N ARG A 143 11.70 -3.72 -20.76
CA ARG A 143 10.73 -4.81 -21.02
C ARG A 143 9.29 -4.33 -21.14
N PHE A 144 8.94 -3.26 -20.44
CA PHE A 144 7.56 -2.77 -20.32
C PHE A 144 7.49 -1.24 -20.45
N PRO A 145 7.97 -0.66 -21.56
CA PRO A 145 8.07 0.80 -21.68
C PRO A 145 6.71 1.51 -21.57
N SER A 146 5.63 0.87 -22.03
CA SER A 146 4.28 1.43 -21.98
C SER A 146 3.58 1.30 -20.62
N LYS A 147 4.05 0.43 -19.74
CA LYS A 147 3.41 0.14 -18.46
C LYS A 147 3.91 1.00 -17.30
N LEU A 148 5.14 1.52 -17.41
CA LEU A 148 5.70 2.45 -16.43
C LEU A 148 5.16 3.87 -16.58
N ASP A 149 4.67 4.21 -17.77
CA ASP A 149 4.20 5.56 -18.14
C ASP A 149 2.66 5.66 -18.29
N SER A 150 1.94 4.54 -18.26
CA SER A 150 0.50 4.56 -18.48
C SER A 150 -0.27 4.95 -17.21
N SER A 151 -1.02 6.03 -17.31
CA SER A 151 -2.04 6.47 -16.32
C SER A 151 -3.27 5.56 -16.26
N ILE A 152 -3.28 4.45 -16.99
CA ILE A 152 -4.40 3.50 -17.07
C ILE A 152 -4.11 2.35 -16.11
N GLY A 153 -4.94 2.27 -15.08
CA GLY A 153 -4.86 1.29 -14.00
C GLY A 153 -4.75 -0.16 -14.45
N ASP A 154 -3.54 -0.62 -14.64
CA ASP A 154 -3.28 -2.05 -14.58
C ASP A 154 -3.40 -2.48 -13.11
N THR A 155 -4.19 -3.50 -12.85
CA THR A 155 -4.51 -3.99 -11.51
C THR A 155 -3.33 -4.63 -10.79
N ASN A 156 -2.16 -4.67 -11.42
CA ASN A 156 -0.93 -5.15 -10.79
C ASN A 156 -0.32 -4.04 -9.91
N PRO A 157 -0.34 -4.18 -8.58
CA PRO A 157 0.18 -3.16 -7.66
C PRO A 157 1.68 -2.87 -7.83
N LEU A 158 2.44 -3.80 -8.45
CA LEU A 158 3.86 -3.60 -8.77
C LEU A 158 4.09 -2.69 -9.98
N VAL A 159 3.01 -2.29 -10.67
CA VAL A 159 3.06 -1.48 -11.89
C VAL A 159 2.33 -0.14 -11.72
N ASP A 160 1.86 0.20 -10.51
CA ASP A 160 1.23 1.50 -10.25
C ASP A 160 2.24 2.64 -10.45
N PRO A 161 1.98 3.57 -11.40
CA PRO A 161 2.92 4.64 -11.74
C PRO A 161 3.22 5.58 -10.56
N ASN A 162 2.23 5.82 -9.69
CA ASN A 162 2.40 6.70 -8.53
C ASN A 162 3.23 6.03 -7.44
N PHE A 163 3.06 4.71 -7.25
CA PHE A 163 3.92 3.95 -6.36
C PHE A 163 5.36 3.90 -6.87
N HIS A 164 5.56 3.73 -8.17
CA HIS A 164 6.90 3.81 -8.80
C HIS A 164 7.52 5.20 -8.66
N LYS A 165 6.73 6.25 -8.80
CA LYS A 165 7.19 7.63 -8.56
C LYS A 165 7.65 7.79 -7.12
N LEU A 166 6.87 7.32 -6.14
CA LEU A 166 7.22 7.38 -4.72
C LEU A 166 8.53 6.63 -4.43
N THR A 167 8.68 5.40 -4.93
CA THR A 167 9.89 4.60 -4.72
C THR A 167 11.12 5.22 -5.40
N LYS A 168 10.94 5.84 -6.59
CA LYS A 168 11.96 6.62 -7.28
C LYS A 168 12.41 7.81 -6.43
N GLU A 169 11.48 8.62 -5.92
CA GLU A 169 11.78 9.75 -5.05
C GLU A 169 12.57 9.32 -3.81
N VAL A 170 12.17 8.23 -3.15
CA VAL A 170 12.89 7.70 -1.99
C VAL A 170 14.31 7.24 -2.35
N TYR A 171 14.47 6.59 -3.49
CA TYR A 171 15.80 6.23 -4.00
C TYR A 171 16.68 7.46 -4.24
N GLU A 172 16.16 8.47 -4.96
CA GLU A 172 16.89 9.70 -5.28
C GLU A 172 17.29 10.47 -4.03
N GLU A 173 16.38 10.58 -3.05
CA GLU A 173 16.67 11.21 -1.74
C GLU A 173 17.75 10.45 -0.95
N SER A 174 17.76 9.10 -1.04
CA SER A 174 18.68 8.26 -0.27
C SER A 174 20.06 8.09 -0.93
N SER A 175 20.10 8.10 -2.27
CA SER A 175 21.32 7.89 -3.04
C SER A 175 22.03 9.19 -3.44
N GLY A 176 21.30 10.31 -3.46
CA GLY A 176 21.73 11.57 -4.07
C GLY A 176 21.84 11.53 -5.60
N LYS A 177 21.44 10.41 -6.24
CA LYS A 177 21.49 10.19 -7.68
C LYS A 177 20.08 10.27 -8.27
N LYS A 178 19.93 11.01 -9.37
CA LYS A 178 18.67 11.03 -10.12
C LYS A 178 18.58 9.81 -11.04
N LEU A 179 17.39 9.24 -11.13
CA LEU A 179 17.02 8.22 -12.11
C LEU A 179 16.25 8.88 -13.25
N ASP A 180 16.63 8.58 -14.47
CA ASP A 180 15.93 9.00 -15.69
C ASP A 180 14.59 8.27 -15.86
#